data_0584e053f488795e145823a4b88c3044
#
_entry.id   0584e053f488795e145823a4b88c3044
#
_cell.length_a   1.000
_cell.length_b   1.000
_cell.length_c   1.000
_cell.angle_alpha   90.00
_cell.angle_beta   90.00
_cell.angle_gamma   90.00
#
_symmetry.space_group_name_H-M   'P 1'
#
loop_
_entity.id
_entity.type
_entity.pdbx_description
1 polymer ?
#
loop_
_entity_poly.entity_id
_entity_poly.type
_entity_poly.pdbx_seq_one_letter_code
_entity_poly.pdbx_strand_id
1 'polypeptide(L)'
;MKKTLIMALLFVGWAQAQDQYTKGMEKAFDLWKDKKITEASNLFERIAMAEQDNWLPHYYVAQLNTIVSFGEKDKVKLTQQLEKAKEFLDLAKSMSPDNPELLVQEAMINTAWIAFDGATYGMTLAGKNTQLYQKALELAPENPRVVY
;
A
#
# COMPACT_ATOMS: atom_id res chain seq x y z
N MET A 1 19.34 34.17 -23.05
CA MET A 1 20.30 33.33 -22.31
C MET A 1 19.87 33.02 -20.85
N LYS A 2 19.30 33.95 -20.06
CA LYS A 2 18.88 33.67 -18.67
C LYS A 2 17.70 32.72 -18.54
N LYS A 3 16.74 32.67 -19.49
CA LYS A 3 15.57 31.80 -19.47
C LYS A 3 15.92 30.32 -19.77
N THR A 4 16.92 30.06 -20.59
CA THR A 4 17.40 28.71 -20.93
C THR A 4 18.16 28.06 -19.77
N LEU A 5 18.84 28.82 -18.95
CA LEU A 5 19.61 28.34 -17.81
C LEU A 5 18.67 27.88 -16.67
N ILE A 6 17.56 28.59 -16.45
CA ILE A 6 16.56 28.23 -15.43
C ILE A 6 15.86 26.91 -15.79
N MET A 7 15.56 26.67 -17.07
CA MET A 7 14.92 25.45 -17.54
C MET A 7 15.84 24.21 -17.39
N ALA A 8 17.15 24.36 -17.61
CA ALA A 8 18.12 23.30 -17.42
C ALA A 8 18.28 22.88 -15.95
N LEU A 9 18.24 23.84 -15.01
CA LEU A 9 18.32 23.57 -13.57
C LEU A 9 17.08 22.80 -13.05
N LEU A 10 15.90 23.06 -13.59
CA LEU A 10 14.68 22.32 -13.24
C LEU A 10 14.76 20.84 -13.69
N PHE A 11 15.29 20.56 -14.88
CA PHE A 11 15.43 19.18 -15.37
C PHE A 11 16.42 18.35 -14.55
N VAL A 12 17.50 18.93 -14.06
CA VAL A 12 18.49 18.21 -13.21
C VAL A 12 17.88 17.86 -11.86
N GLY A 13 17.06 18.72 -11.27
CA GLY A 13 16.38 18.44 -10.00
C GLY A 13 15.39 17.26 -10.08
N TRP A 14 14.64 17.14 -11.17
CA TRP A 14 13.68 16.05 -11.39
C TRP A 14 14.37 14.70 -11.58
N ALA A 15 15.48 14.66 -12.31
CA ALA A 15 16.24 13.43 -12.52
C ALA A 15 16.84 12.89 -11.19
N GLN A 16 17.31 13.78 -10.31
CA GLN A 16 17.86 13.39 -9.00
C GLN A 16 16.76 12.90 -8.05
N ALA A 17 15.59 13.53 -8.05
CA ALA A 17 14.44 13.11 -7.24
C ALA A 17 13.96 11.70 -7.66
N GLN A 18 13.85 11.45 -8.95
CA GLN A 18 13.45 10.13 -9.49
C GLN A 18 14.47 9.04 -9.13
N ASP A 19 15.77 9.33 -9.20
CA ASP A 19 16.83 8.37 -8.82
C ASP A 19 16.78 8.06 -7.32
N GLN A 20 16.53 9.07 -6.48
CA GLN A 20 16.40 8.91 -5.03
C GLN A 20 15.16 8.07 -4.66
N TYR A 21 14.03 8.31 -5.31
CA TYR A 21 12.81 7.51 -5.14
C TYR A 21 13.07 6.04 -5.49
N THR A 22 13.62 5.77 -6.68
CA THR A 22 13.91 4.42 -7.14
C THR A 22 14.83 3.66 -6.17
N LYS A 23 15.94 4.26 -5.77
CA LYS A 23 16.88 3.68 -4.79
C LYS A 23 16.23 3.43 -3.43
N GLY A 24 15.37 4.35 -3.00
CA GLY A 24 14.60 4.20 -1.77
C GLY A 24 13.67 2.99 -1.80
N MET A 25 12.91 2.85 -2.89
CA MET A 25 11.99 1.73 -3.10
C MET A 25 12.75 0.40 -3.18
N GLU A 26 13.83 0.31 -3.97
CA GLU A 26 14.68 -0.88 -4.05
C GLU A 26 15.19 -1.31 -2.68
N LYS A 27 15.72 -0.38 -1.89
CA LYS A 27 16.17 -0.65 -0.53
C LYS A 27 15.06 -1.16 0.38
N ALA A 28 13.84 -0.61 0.25
CA ALA A 28 12.69 -1.07 1.04
C ALA A 28 12.29 -2.51 0.65
N PHE A 29 12.32 -2.84 -0.64
CA PHE A 29 12.09 -4.22 -1.11
C PHE A 29 13.18 -5.19 -0.66
N ASP A 30 14.45 -4.79 -0.65
CA ASP A 30 15.54 -5.62 -0.12
C ASP A 30 15.35 -5.92 1.36
N LEU A 31 14.97 -4.91 2.16
CA LEU A 31 14.62 -5.11 3.57
C LEU A 31 13.46 -6.10 3.73
N TRP A 32 12.43 -6.00 2.90
CA TRP A 32 11.30 -6.94 2.90
C TRP A 32 11.75 -8.35 2.54
N LYS A 33 12.55 -8.52 1.48
CA LYS A 33 13.13 -9.79 1.05
C LYS A 33 13.96 -10.42 2.18
N ASP A 34 14.70 -9.62 2.94
CA ASP A 34 15.49 -10.04 4.09
C ASP A 34 14.63 -10.30 5.35
N LYS A 35 13.29 -10.26 5.23
CA LYS A 35 12.31 -10.44 6.31
C LYS A 35 12.37 -9.38 7.42
N LYS A 36 12.98 -8.24 7.14
CA LYS A 36 13.03 -7.06 8.02
C LYS A 36 11.77 -6.20 7.82
N ILE A 37 10.61 -6.79 8.10
CA ILE A 37 9.31 -6.23 7.71
C ILE A 37 9.06 -4.84 8.32
N THR A 38 9.38 -4.66 9.60
CA THR A 38 9.20 -3.37 10.28
C THR A 38 10.09 -2.29 9.68
N GLU A 39 11.35 -2.61 9.37
CA GLU A 39 12.29 -1.67 8.75
C GLU A 39 11.83 -1.30 7.33
N ALA A 40 11.36 -2.29 6.56
CA ALA A 40 10.81 -2.08 5.22
C ALA A 40 9.58 -1.17 5.27
N SER A 41 8.61 -1.45 6.16
CA SER A 41 7.41 -0.63 6.35
C SER A 41 7.76 0.81 6.71
N ASN A 42 8.68 1.02 7.65
CA ASN A 42 9.13 2.35 8.05
C ASN A 42 9.85 3.11 6.90
N LEU A 43 10.54 2.39 6.03
CA LEU A 43 11.19 3.01 4.86
C LEU A 43 10.16 3.39 3.80
N PHE A 44 9.19 2.51 3.49
CA PHE A 44 8.08 2.85 2.59
C PHE A 44 7.27 4.05 3.11
N GLU A 45 7.03 4.14 4.42
CA GLU A 45 6.33 5.27 5.04
C GLU A 45 7.09 6.59 4.84
N ARG A 46 8.41 6.60 5.03
CA ARG A 46 9.23 7.80 4.76
C ARG A 46 9.21 8.20 3.29
N ILE A 47 9.20 7.23 2.38
CA ILE A 47 9.07 7.49 0.94
C ILE A 47 7.67 8.04 0.64
N ALA A 48 6.62 7.46 1.20
CA ALA A 48 5.25 7.93 1.05
C ALA A 48 5.06 9.38 1.50
N MET A 49 5.70 9.78 2.62
CA MET A 49 5.69 11.16 3.09
C MET A 49 6.42 12.13 2.16
N ALA A 50 7.45 11.67 1.45
CA ALA A 50 8.20 12.49 0.49
C ALA A 50 7.50 12.57 -0.88
N GLU A 51 6.81 11.52 -1.29
CA GLU A 51 6.15 11.34 -2.59
C GLU A 51 4.61 11.41 -2.43
N GLN A 52 4.11 12.57 -2.02
CA GLN A 52 2.71 12.75 -1.61
C GLN A 52 1.67 12.50 -2.73
N ASP A 53 2.08 12.56 -3.99
CA ASP A 53 1.22 12.31 -5.15
C ASP A 53 1.37 10.89 -5.72
N ASN A 54 2.16 10.02 -5.06
CA ASN A 54 2.43 8.66 -5.52
C ASN A 54 1.77 7.63 -4.59
N TRP A 55 0.75 6.94 -5.10
CA TRP A 55 0.00 5.94 -4.33
C TRP A 55 0.81 4.70 -3.94
N LEU A 56 1.86 4.36 -4.69
CA LEU A 56 2.55 3.07 -4.58
C LEU A 56 3.29 2.87 -3.24
N PRO A 57 4.07 3.83 -2.70
CA PRO A 57 4.66 3.67 -1.37
C PRO A 57 3.61 3.52 -0.27
N HIS A 58 2.50 4.25 -0.35
CA HIS A 58 1.37 4.13 0.59
C HIS A 58 0.75 2.73 0.56
N TYR A 59 0.56 2.17 -0.64
CA TYR A 59 0.11 0.80 -0.82
C TYR A 59 1.02 -0.21 -0.11
N TYR A 60 2.35 -0.08 -0.22
CA TYR A 60 3.27 -1.01 0.42
C TYR A 60 3.29 -0.88 1.94
N VAL A 61 3.09 0.31 2.51
CA VAL A 61 2.87 0.46 3.96
C VAL A 61 1.61 -0.30 4.39
N ALA A 62 0.50 -0.14 3.67
CA ALA A 62 -0.74 -0.84 3.94
C ALA A 62 -0.55 -2.36 3.84
N GLN A 63 0.10 -2.84 2.78
CA GLN A 63 0.34 -4.25 2.53
C GLN A 63 1.17 -4.91 3.65
N LEU A 64 2.30 -4.30 4.04
CA LEU A 64 3.17 -4.88 5.06
C LEU A 64 2.49 -4.93 6.44
N ASN A 65 1.78 -3.88 6.83
CA ASN A 65 1.04 -3.89 8.10
C ASN A 65 -0.09 -4.94 8.08
N THR A 66 -0.75 -5.15 6.94
CA THR A 66 -1.75 -6.22 6.79
C THR A 66 -1.11 -7.61 6.89
N ILE A 67 0.04 -7.83 6.22
CA ILE A 67 0.73 -9.14 6.28
C ILE A 67 1.13 -9.49 7.70
N VAL A 68 1.70 -8.55 8.45
CA VAL A 68 2.12 -8.77 9.83
C VAL A 68 0.94 -9.10 10.75
N SER A 69 -0.23 -8.50 10.49
CA SER A 69 -1.43 -8.72 11.31
C SER A 69 -1.97 -10.15 11.28
N PHE A 70 -1.74 -10.92 10.21
CA PHE A 70 -2.22 -12.31 10.11
C PHE A 70 -1.64 -13.27 11.16
N GLY A 71 -0.49 -12.94 11.75
CA GLY A 71 0.13 -13.73 12.81
C GLY A 71 -0.09 -13.19 14.22
N GLU A 72 -0.71 -12.01 14.36
CA GLU A 72 -0.87 -11.32 15.63
C GLU A 72 -2.03 -11.93 16.43
N LYS A 73 -1.79 -12.16 17.71
CA LYS A 73 -2.78 -12.71 18.65
C LYS A 73 -3.29 -11.65 19.64
N ASP A 74 -2.54 -10.58 19.81
CA ASP A 74 -2.91 -9.46 20.65
C ASP A 74 -3.84 -8.52 19.86
N LYS A 75 -5.09 -8.40 20.33
CA LYS A 75 -6.09 -7.56 19.67
C LYS A 75 -5.67 -6.09 19.56
N VAL A 76 -4.97 -5.56 20.56
CA VAL A 76 -4.54 -4.15 20.55
C VAL A 76 -3.52 -3.92 19.45
N LYS A 77 -2.51 -4.80 19.35
CA LYS A 77 -1.49 -4.73 18.30
C LYS A 77 -2.08 -4.96 16.90
N LEU A 78 -2.95 -5.96 16.76
CA LEU A 78 -3.64 -6.21 15.50
C LEU A 78 -4.45 -4.98 15.06
N THR A 79 -5.20 -4.37 15.98
CA THR A 79 -5.96 -3.16 15.70
C THR A 79 -5.05 -2.04 15.22
N GLN A 80 -3.94 -1.77 15.92
CA GLN A 80 -2.96 -0.73 15.51
C GLN A 80 -2.39 -0.98 14.11
N GLN A 81 -2.05 -2.25 13.80
CA GLN A 81 -1.53 -2.63 12.48
C GLN A 81 -2.56 -2.42 11.37
N LEU A 82 -3.81 -2.86 11.59
CA LEU A 82 -4.86 -2.75 10.58
C LEU A 82 -5.41 -1.33 10.43
N GLU A 83 -5.45 -0.54 11.50
CA GLU A 83 -5.78 0.89 11.43
C GLU A 83 -4.71 1.65 10.62
N LYS A 84 -3.43 1.40 10.89
CA LYS A 84 -2.33 1.97 10.09
C LYS A 84 -2.43 1.53 8.63
N ALA A 85 -2.68 0.23 8.37
CA ALA A 85 -2.87 -0.26 7.01
C ALA A 85 -4.04 0.44 6.30
N LYS A 86 -5.15 0.64 6.99
CA LYS A 86 -6.33 1.34 6.46
C LYS A 86 -6.05 2.82 6.16
N GLU A 87 -5.38 3.54 7.05
CA GLU A 87 -5.00 4.94 6.87
C GLU A 87 -4.18 5.12 5.59
N PHE A 88 -3.12 4.34 5.43
CA PHE A 88 -2.26 4.42 4.24
C PHE A 88 -2.97 3.95 2.96
N LEU A 89 -3.86 2.97 3.06
CA LEU A 89 -4.69 2.56 1.93
C LEU A 89 -5.65 3.68 1.50
N ASP A 90 -6.26 4.40 2.43
CA ASP A 90 -7.17 5.50 2.11
C ASP A 90 -6.43 6.65 1.42
N LEU A 91 -5.21 6.96 1.86
CA LEU A 91 -4.34 7.91 1.15
C LEU A 91 -4.03 7.43 -0.28
N ALA A 92 -3.63 6.17 -0.45
CA ALA A 92 -3.38 5.61 -1.78
C ALA A 92 -4.63 5.67 -2.69
N LYS A 93 -5.82 5.37 -2.15
CA LYS A 93 -7.10 5.44 -2.88
C LYS A 93 -7.46 6.87 -3.29
N SER A 94 -7.12 7.88 -2.50
CA SER A 94 -7.32 9.29 -2.87
C SER A 94 -6.47 9.72 -4.06
N MET A 95 -5.27 9.14 -4.22
CA MET A 95 -4.34 9.43 -5.32
C MET A 95 -4.63 8.60 -6.58
N SER A 96 -5.17 7.39 -6.41
CA SER A 96 -5.46 6.45 -7.50
C SER A 96 -6.85 5.83 -7.31
N PRO A 97 -7.91 6.60 -7.54
CA PRO A 97 -9.27 6.09 -7.45
C PRO A 97 -9.52 4.98 -8.49
N ASP A 98 -10.36 4.02 -8.15
CA ASP A 98 -10.69 2.85 -8.97
C ASP A 98 -9.49 1.96 -9.37
N ASN A 99 -8.42 2.01 -8.59
CA ASN A 99 -7.27 1.14 -8.78
C ASN A 99 -7.59 -0.27 -8.23
N PRO A 100 -7.58 -1.33 -9.08
CA PRO A 100 -7.94 -2.68 -8.67
C PRO A 100 -7.02 -3.26 -7.59
N GLU A 101 -5.73 -2.89 -7.57
CA GLU A 101 -4.79 -3.32 -6.52
C GLU A 101 -5.20 -2.81 -5.13
N LEU A 102 -5.74 -1.58 -5.06
CA LEU A 102 -6.17 -0.98 -3.79
C LEU A 102 -7.50 -1.59 -3.30
N LEU A 103 -8.36 -2.05 -4.20
CA LEU A 103 -9.56 -2.79 -3.85
C LEU A 103 -9.21 -4.18 -3.27
N VAL A 104 -8.26 -4.87 -3.89
CA VAL A 104 -7.74 -6.15 -3.37
C VAL A 104 -7.07 -5.96 -2.02
N GLN A 105 -6.29 -4.90 -1.85
CA GLN A 105 -5.65 -4.59 -0.57
C GLN A 105 -6.68 -4.32 0.54
N GLU A 106 -7.79 -3.64 0.23
CA GLU A 106 -8.89 -3.46 1.20
C GLU A 106 -9.53 -4.81 1.59
N ALA A 107 -9.75 -5.69 0.63
CA ALA A 107 -10.24 -7.03 0.89
C ALA A 107 -9.26 -7.84 1.77
N MET A 108 -7.94 -7.67 1.60
CA MET A 108 -6.93 -8.30 2.47
C MET A 108 -7.00 -7.79 3.91
N ILE A 109 -7.18 -6.49 4.14
CA ILE A 109 -7.38 -5.91 5.48
C ILE A 109 -8.62 -6.52 6.15
N ASN A 110 -9.74 -6.59 5.41
CA ASN A 110 -10.97 -7.22 5.89
C ASN A 110 -10.75 -8.71 6.22
N THR A 111 -10.00 -9.42 5.38
CA THR A 111 -9.66 -10.83 5.59
C THR A 111 -8.82 -11.02 6.87
N ALA A 112 -7.91 -10.11 7.18
CA ALA A 112 -7.14 -10.17 8.42
C ALA A 112 -8.04 -10.01 9.66
N TRP A 113 -9.04 -9.13 9.64
CA TRP A 113 -10.05 -9.04 10.68
C TRP A 113 -10.89 -10.33 10.83
N ILE A 114 -11.32 -10.91 9.70
CA ILE A 114 -12.06 -12.17 9.69
C ILE A 114 -11.21 -13.31 10.25
N ALA A 115 -9.94 -13.38 9.88
CA ALA A 115 -9.01 -14.40 10.35
C ALA A 115 -8.76 -14.31 11.86
N PHE A 116 -8.76 -13.09 12.40
CA PHE A 116 -8.61 -12.88 13.84
C PHE A 116 -9.87 -13.27 14.64
N ASP A 117 -11.05 -12.83 14.19
CA ASP A 117 -12.34 -13.13 14.84
C ASP A 117 -13.46 -13.25 13.79
N GLY A 118 -13.57 -14.45 13.21
CA GLY A 118 -14.58 -14.75 12.19
C GLY A 118 -16.01 -14.68 12.69
N ALA A 119 -16.24 -14.89 13.98
CA ALA A 119 -17.57 -14.81 14.57
C ALA A 119 -18.07 -13.35 14.57
N THR A 120 -17.21 -12.41 14.90
CA THR A 120 -17.54 -10.98 14.93
C THR A 120 -17.58 -10.35 13.55
N TYR A 121 -16.58 -10.64 12.70
CA TYR A 121 -16.36 -9.90 11.45
C TYR A 121 -16.81 -10.63 10.19
N GLY A 122 -16.98 -11.97 10.25
CA GLY A 122 -17.18 -12.83 9.09
C GLY A 122 -18.36 -12.42 8.23
N MET A 123 -19.55 -12.31 8.80
CA MET A 123 -20.77 -12.00 8.02
C MET A 123 -20.71 -10.63 7.33
N THR A 124 -20.21 -9.62 8.05
CA THR A 124 -20.21 -8.25 7.53
C THR A 124 -19.10 -8.03 6.49
N LEU A 125 -17.90 -8.54 6.78
CA LEU A 125 -16.74 -8.26 5.91
C LEU A 125 -16.64 -9.20 4.72
N ALA A 126 -17.16 -10.44 4.80
CA ALA A 126 -17.17 -11.36 3.65
C ALA A 126 -18.00 -10.79 2.48
N GLY A 127 -19.18 -10.22 2.77
CA GLY A 127 -20.00 -9.57 1.75
C GLY A 127 -19.31 -8.37 1.10
N LYS A 128 -18.61 -7.55 1.90
CA LYS A 128 -17.79 -6.44 1.38
C LYS A 128 -16.65 -6.93 0.50
N ASN A 129 -15.96 -7.98 0.90
CA ASN A 129 -14.87 -8.55 0.11
C ASN A 129 -15.37 -9.05 -1.25
N THR A 130 -16.53 -9.70 -1.30
CA THR A 130 -17.14 -10.12 -2.58
C THR A 130 -17.34 -8.92 -3.50
N GLN A 131 -17.89 -7.81 -3.00
CA GLN A 131 -18.09 -6.60 -3.80
C GLN A 131 -16.76 -5.97 -4.26
N LEU A 132 -15.74 -5.94 -3.39
CA LEU A 132 -14.42 -5.42 -3.72
C LEU A 132 -13.74 -6.23 -4.82
N TYR A 133 -13.78 -7.56 -4.73
CA TYR A 133 -13.22 -8.44 -5.77
C TYR A 133 -14.00 -8.36 -7.08
N GLN A 134 -15.33 -8.29 -7.05
CA GLN A 134 -16.13 -8.09 -8.26
C GLN A 134 -15.76 -6.79 -8.96
N LYS A 135 -15.70 -5.67 -8.23
CA LYS A 135 -15.30 -4.39 -8.79
C LYS A 135 -13.86 -4.41 -9.32
N ALA A 136 -12.93 -5.04 -8.61
CA ALA A 136 -11.56 -5.18 -9.07
C ALA A 136 -11.46 -6.00 -10.35
N LEU A 137 -12.24 -7.07 -10.47
CA LEU A 137 -12.32 -7.92 -11.67
C LEU A 137 -12.90 -7.17 -12.87
N GLU A 138 -13.92 -6.34 -12.67
CA GLU A 138 -14.47 -5.48 -13.72
C GLU A 138 -13.43 -4.48 -14.25
N LEU A 139 -12.61 -3.91 -13.36
CA LEU A 139 -11.58 -2.93 -13.73
C LEU A 139 -10.33 -3.56 -14.36
N ALA A 140 -9.99 -4.79 -14.00
CA ALA A 140 -8.77 -5.46 -14.45
C ALA A 140 -8.96 -6.99 -14.53
N PRO A 141 -9.73 -7.50 -15.52
CA PRO A 141 -10.05 -8.93 -15.63
C PRO A 141 -8.84 -9.83 -15.90
N GLU A 142 -7.75 -9.26 -16.43
CA GLU A 142 -6.51 -9.98 -16.71
C GLU A 142 -5.49 -9.92 -15.55
N ASN A 143 -5.82 -9.22 -14.46
CA ASN A 143 -4.90 -9.08 -13.33
C ASN A 143 -4.91 -10.36 -12.47
N PRO A 144 -3.78 -11.10 -12.36
CA PRO A 144 -3.74 -12.36 -11.63
C PRO A 144 -4.03 -12.21 -10.13
N ARG A 145 -3.80 -11.04 -9.53
CA ARG A 145 -4.11 -10.79 -8.11
C ARG A 145 -5.60 -10.63 -7.84
N VAL A 146 -6.38 -10.36 -8.87
CA VAL A 146 -7.83 -10.19 -8.78
C VAL A 146 -8.54 -11.53 -9.04
N VAL A 147 -7.96 -12.36 -9.91
CA VAL A 147 -8.57 -13.62 -10.39
C VAL A 147 -8.33 -14.79 -9.42
N TYR A 148 -7.23 -14.77 -8.64
CA TYR A 148 -6.81 -15.81 -7.70
C TYR A 148 -6.75 -15.29 -6.26
#